data_1076e572ebfa8f0de752e8ed3e8ee6f4
#
_entry.id   1076e572ebfa8f0de752e8ed3e8ee6f4
#
_cell.length_a   1.000
_cell.length_b   1.000
_cell.length_c   1.000
_cell.angle_alpha   90.00
_cell.angle_beta   90.00
_cell.angle_gamma   90.00
#
_symmetry.space_group_name_H-M   'P 1'
#
loop_
_entity.id
_entity.type
_entity.pdbx_description
1 polymer ?
#
loop_
_entity_poly.entity_id
_entity_poly.type
_entity_poly.pdbx_seq_one_letter_code
_entity_poly.pdbx_strand_id
1 'polypeptide(L)'
;MDRTPIIAALTALSLAACSRPLRVVVGSKNFTEQVVLGEIVAQQIERTLHVPVERKLDLGGTLLAHQALVQGDIDLYPEYTGTALTAVLKLPPPQQGAGDAAAVFATVSAAYLRQWRLVWLRPLGFNNTFAMIVRGETARAEHLATLSEAARAHPWRMGAGYEFRQRPDGLDGLLRTYHLRTEGDPVSMDLGLLYAALGSRRVDLIAANSTDGLASAMDVTVLDDDRHYFPPYQCAVVARQDTLARFPNLRETLEALSGKISDARMRQLNYEVDGRHRPAAEVAAEFLRTLVR
;
A
#
# COMPACT_ATOMS: atom_id res chain seq x y z
N MET A 1 55.79 -61.09 21.08
CA MET A 1 55.77 -59.60 21.02
C MET A 1 55.05 -59.21 19.78
N ASP A 2 53.70 -59.21 19.86
CA ASP A 2 52.82 -58.86 18.74
C ASP A 2 52.39 -57.41 18.85
N ARG A 3 52.68 -56.63 17.82
CA ARG A 3 52.24 -55.25 17.70
C ARG A 3 51.11 -55.20 16.66
N THR A 4 49.88 -55.04 17.11
CA THR A 4 48.72 -54.79 16.26
C THR A 4 48.64 -53.30 15.95
N PRO A 5 48.48 -52.88 14.69
CA PRO A 5 48.27 -51.47 14.36
C PRO A 5 46.79 -51.13 14.54
N ILE A 6 46.52 -50.09 15.32
CA ILE A 6 45.20 -49.45 15.45
C ILE A 6 44.93 -48.59 14.21
N ILE A 7 43.98 -49.02 13.38
CA ILE A 7 43.46 -48.22 12.26
C ILE A 7 42.46 -47.24 12.82
N ALA A 8 42.81 -45.96 12.85
CA ALA A 8 41.91 -44.87 13.16
C ALA A 8 41.02 -44.55 11.95
N ALA A 9 39.79 -44.96 11.99
CA ALA A 9 38.78 -44.57 11.02
C ALA A 9 38.35 -43.12 11.26
N LEU A 10 38.81 -42.18 10.43
CA LEU A 10 38.28 -40.80 10.34
C LEU A 10 36.89 -40.86 9.72
N THR A 11 35.86 -40.74 10.51
CA THR A 11 34.47 -40.49 9.99
C THR A 11 34.35 -39.05 9.60
N ALA A 12 34.41 -38.75 8.31
CA ALA A 12 34.09 -37.45 7.76
C ALA A 12 32.57 -37.18 7.89
N LEU A 13 32.18 -36.39 8.89
CA LEU A 13 30.82 -35.89 9.04
C LEU A 13 30.57 -34.85 7.95
N SER A 14 29.92 -35.25 6.86
CA SER A 14 29.43 -34.33 5.83
C SER A 14 28.32 -33.48 6.43
N LEU A 15 28.62 -32.26 6.82
CA LEU A 15 27.66 -31.22 7.11
C LEU A 15 26.94 -30.88 5.78
N ALA A 16 25.85 -31.59 5.49
CA ALA A 16 24.88 -31.15 4.51
C ALA A 16 24.25 -29.86 5.05
N ALA A 17 24.85 -28.72 4.70
CA ALA A 17 24.23 -27.43 4.88
C ALA A 17 22.91 -27.49 4.10
N CYS A 18 21.79 -27.60 4.79
CA CYS A 18 20.46 -27.36 4.22
C CYS A 18 20.43 -25.90 3.76
N SER A 19 20.94 -25.64 2.56
CA SER A 19 20.74 -24.36 1.89
C SER A 19 19.24 -24.27 1.62
N ARG A 20 18.53 -23.45 2.41
CA ARG A 20 17.15 -23.07 2.05
C ARG A 20 17.17 -22.57 0.62
N PRO A 21 16.26 -23.04 -0.25
CA PRO A 21 16.23 -22.56 -1.63
C PRO A 21 16.15 -21.03 -1.62
N LEU A 22 16.94 -20.41 -2.48
CA LEU A 22 16.95 -18.95 -2.63
C LEU A 22 15.55 -18.53 -3.04
N ARG A 23 14.89 -17.77 -2.19
CA ARG A 23 13.52 -17.27 -2.42
C ARG A 23 13.45 -15.78 -2.13
N VAL A 24 12.48 -15.11 -2.71
CA VAL A 24 12.11 -13.73 -2.40
C VAL A 24 10.87 -13.74 -1.51
N VAL A 25 10.82 -12.91 -0.48
CA VAL A 25 9.66 -12.77 0.41
C VAL A 25 8.96 -11.44 0.09
N VAL A 26 7.74 -11.53 -0.44
CA VAL A 26 6.90 -10.38 -0.77
C VAL A 26 5.90 -10.13 0.35
N GLY A 27 5.88 -8.90 0.88
CA GLY A 27 4.92 -8.48 1.88
C GLY A 27 3.80 -7.59 1.32
N SER A 28 2.76 -7.38 2.11
CA SER A 28 1.75 -6.34 1.87
C SER A 28 1.12 -5.84 3.17
N LYS A 29 0.50 -4.66 3.10
CA LYS A 29 -0.39 -4.18 4.16
C LYS A 29 -1.75 -4.89 4.11
N ASN A 30 -2.61 -4.61 5.11
CA ASN A 30 -3.87 -5.32 5.38
C ASN A 30 -5.10 -4.69 4.69
N PHE A 31 -5.01 -4.38 3.40
CA PHE A 31 -6.17 -3.95 2.62
C PHE A 31 -6.06 -4.43 1.16
N THR A 32 -7.18 -4.53 0.50
CA THR A 32 -7.36 -5.18 -0.81
C THR A 32 -6.32 -4.77 -1.84
N GLU A 33 -6.12 -3.47 -2.05
CA GLU A 33 -5.14 -2.98 -3.02
C GLU A 33 -3.74 -3.52 -2.77
N GLN A 34 -3.32 -3.53 -1.52
CA GLN A 34 -2.00 -4.01 -1.14
C GLN A 34 -1.83 -5.52 -1.37
N VAL A 35 -2.88 -6.29 -1.10
CA VAL A 35 -2.88 -7.74 -1.37
C VAL A 35 -2.83 -8.00 -2.88
N VAL A 36 -3.61 -7.27 -3.68
CA VAL A 36 -3.57 -7.35 -5.15
C VAL A 36 -2.18 -6.98 -5.69
N LEU A 37 -1.59 -5.89 -5.21
CA LEU A 37 -0.26 -5.46 -5.62
C LEU A 37 0.83 -6.46 -5.18
N GLY A 38 0.71 -7.01 -3.97
CA GLY A 38 1.60 -8.06 -3.48
C GLY A 38 1.58 -9.29 -4.40
N GLU A 39 0.39 -9.72 -4.85
CA GLU A 39 0.23 -10.81 -5.81
C GLU A 39 0.78 -10.45 -7.19
N ILE A 40 0.54 -9.25 -7.70
CA ILE A 40 1.12 -8.78 -8.97
C ILE A 40 2.65 -8.85 -8.92
N VAL A 41 3.25 -8.34 -7.86
CA VAL A 41 4.70 -8.33 -7.66
C VAL A 41 5.24 -9.76 -7.54
N ALA A 42 4.61 -10.61 -6.72
CA ALA A 42 5.03 -11.99 -6.51
C ALA A 42 4.99 -12.80 -7.82
N GLN A 43 3.87 -12.74 -8.52
CA GLN A 43 3.70 -13.46 -9.79
C GLN A 43 4.59 -12.90 -10.91
N GLN A 44 4.90 -11.59 -10.91
CA GLN A 44 5.86 -11.01 -11.85
C GLN A 44 7.25 -11.60 -11.65
N ILE A 45 7.69 -11.75 -10.39
CA ILE A 45 8.99 -12.38 -10.06
C ILE A 45 8.99 -13.85 -10.50
N GLU A 46 7.99 -14.61 -10.11
CA GLU A 46 7.90 -16.06 -10.42
C GLU A 46 7.93 -16.33 -11.92
N ARG A 47 7.13 -15.58 -12.70
CA ARG A 47 7.04 -15.81 -14.16
C ARG A 47 8.27 -15.37 -14.94
N THR A 48 9.01 -14.35 -14.43
CA THR A 48 10.14 -13.76 -15.17
C THR A 48 11.47 -14.33 -14.75
N LEU A 49 11.67 -14.56 -13.45
CA LEU A 49 12.94 -15.02 -12.91
C LEU A 49 12.94 -16.51 -12.55
N HIS A 50 11.75 -17.15 -12.54
CA HIS A 50 11.59 -18.53 -12.08
C HIS A 50 12.11 -18.76 -10.65
N VAL A 51 12.08 -17.72 -9.83
CA VAL A 51 12.48 -17.74 -8.41
C VAL A 51 11.23 -17.97 -7.57
N PRO A 52 11.24 -18.92 -6.61
CA PRO A 52 10.14 -19.11 -5.68
C PRO A 52 9.89 -17.86 -4.84
N VAL A 53 8.61 -17.49 -4.67
CA VAL A 53 8.21 -16.35 -3.86
C VAL A 53 7.39 -16.81 -2.66
N GLU A 54 7.84 -16.46 -1.48
CA GLU A 54 7.02 -16.55 -0.26
C GLU A 54 6.16 -15.29 -0.14
N ARG A 55 4.87 -15.49 0.08
CA ARG A 55 3.89 -14.42 0.25
C ARG A 55 3.62 -14.22 1.75
N LYS A 56 3.96 -13.05 2.28
CA LYS A 56 3.57 -12.57 3.59
C LYS A 56 2.65 -11.37 3.42
N LEU A 57 1.49 -11.65 2.85
CA LEU A 57 0.48 -10.63 2.60
C LEU A 57 -0.37 -10.39 3.85
N ASP A 58 -1.03 -9.23 3.92
CA ASP A 58 -1.92 -8.87 5.04
C ASP A 58 -1.21 -8.81 6.41
N LEU A 59 0.01 -8.27 6.43
CA LEU A 59 0.83 -8.17 7.65
C LEU A 59 0.29 -7.19 8.69
N GLY A 60 -0.64 -6.32 8.33
CA GLY A 60 -1.12 -5.22 9.15
C GLY A 60 -0.85 -3.86 8.52
N GLY A 61 -0.87 -2.81 9.34
CA GLY A 61 -0.72 -1.44 8.86
C GLY A 61 0.71 -1.05 8.48
N THR A 62 0.87 0.21 8.09
CA THR A 62 2.10 0.79 7.56
C THR A 62 3.34 0.52 8.40
N LEU A 63 3.28 0.74 9.71
CA LEU A 63 4.46 0.61 10.56
C LEU A 63 4.90 -0.85 10.72
N LEU A 64 3.95 -1.80 10.74
CA LEU A 64 4.28 -3.23 10.81
C LEU A 64 4.94 -3.71 9.52
N ALA A 65 4.40 -3.37 8.36
CA ALA A 65 4.98 -3.73 7.07
C ALA A 65 6.38 -3.11 6.89
N HIS A 66 6.54 -1.83 7.24
CA HIS A 66 7.84 -1.16 7.19
C HIS A 66 8.87 -1.83 8.11
N GLN A 67 8.49 -2.16 9.35
CA GLN A 67 9.37 -2.82 10.31
C GLN A 67 9.77 -4.22 9.84
N ALA A 68 8.83 -5.00 9.29
CA ALA A 68 9.13 -6.30 8.71
C ALA A 68 10.16 -6.21 7.56
N LEU A 69 10.08 -5.15 6.72
CA LEU A 69 11.07 -4.91 5.68
C LEU A 69 12.44 -4.54 6.26
N VAL A 70 12.50 -3.67 7.26
CA VAL A 70 13.75 -3.25 7.92
C VAL A 70 14.43 -4.44 8.60
N GLN A 71 13.67 -5.30 9.28
CA GLN A 71 14.19 -6.49 9.97
C GLN A 71 14.56 -7.65 9.02
N GLY A 72 14.11 -7.60 7.76
CA GLY A 72 14.36 -8.65 6.78
C GLY A 72 13.38 -9.83 6.87
N ASP A 73 12.25 -9.65 7.55
CA ASP A 73 11.15 -10.63 7.56
C ASP A 73 10.45 -10.71 6.21
N ILE A 74 10.49 -9.60 5.45
CA ILE A 74 10.12 -9.51 4.03
C ILE A 74 11.26 -8.85 3.25
N ASP A 75 11.35 -9.11 1.96
CA ASP A 75 12.37 -8.58 1.06
C ASP A 75 11.92 -7.29 0.36
N LEU A 76 10.62 -7.17 0.11
CA LEU A 76 10.00 -6.04 -0.59
C LEU A 76 8.49 -5.98 -0.35
N TYR A 77 7.90 -4.80 -0.51
CA TYR A 77 6.44 -4.60 -0.53
C TYR A 77 6.07 -3.31 -1.28
N PRO A 78 4.80 -3.15 -1.72
CA PRO A 78 4.29 -1.89 -2.27
C PRO A 78 4.09 -0.85 -1.17
N GLU A 79 4.55 0.40 -1.38
CA GLU A 79 4.37 1.50 -0.44
C GLU A 79 4.04 2.80 -1.18
N TYR A 80 3.48 3.79 -0.46
CA TYR A 80 3.06 5.06 -1.01
C TYR A 80 3.95 6.19 -0.49
N THR A 81 4.33 7.10 -1.39
CA THR A 81 5.28 8.19 -1.09
C THR A 81 4.80 9.09 0.04
N GLY A 82 3.53 9.52 0.03
CA GLY A 82 2.96 10.35 1.09
C GLY A 82 2.93 9.64 2.45
N THR A 83 2.61 8.33 2.46
CA THR A 83 2.64 7.52 3.67
C THR A 83 4.05 7.39 4.23
N ALA A 84 5.02 7.10 3.37
CA ALA A 84 6.42 7.03 3.78
C ALA A 84 6.91 8.37 4.34
N LEU A 85 6.53 9.49 3.73
CA LEU A 85 6.90 10.82 4.17
C LEU A 85 6.35 11.13 5.56
N THR A 86 5.03 10.97 5.74
CA THR A 86 4.32 11.48 6.92
C THR A 86 4.28 10.49 8.07
N ALA A 87 3.97 9.21 7.80
CA ALA A 87 3.80 8.21 8.85
C ALA A 87 5.13 7.55 9.27
N VAL A 88 6.04 7.29 8.32
CA VAL A 88 7.30 6.59 8.61
C VAL A 88 8.42 7.59 8.95
N LEU A 89 8.68 8.55 8.06
CA LEU A 89 9.74 9.55 8.25
C LEU A 89 9.33 10.68 9.20
N LYS A 90 8.03 10.82 9.48
CA LYS A 90 7.45 11.89 10.31
C LYS A 90 7.84 13.31 9.84
N LEU A 91 8.01 13.45 8.54
CA LEU A 91 8.24 14.73 7.90
C LEU A 91 6.89 15.41 7.61
N PRO A 92 6.83 16.75 7.70
CA PRO A 92 5.62 17.46 7.32
C PRO A 92 5.33 17.28 5.82
N PRO A 93 4.05 17.26 5.41
CA PRO A 93 3.71 17.34 3.99
C PRO A 93 4.26 18.64 3.39
N PRO A 94 4.51 18.67 2.07
CA PRO A 94 4.96 19.90 1.40
C PRO A 94 4.00 21.07 1.70
N GLN A 95 4.53 22.24 1.99
CA GLN A 95 3.71 23.43 2.20
C GLN A 95 3.19 23.92 0.83
N GLN A 96 1.88 24.14 0.75
CA GLN A 96 1.12 24.72 -0.39
C GLN A 96 1.05 23.88 -1.68
N GLY A 97 -0.19 23.49 -1.99
CA GLY A 97 -0.57 22.83 -3.22
C GLY A 97 -0.18 21.35 -3.24
N ALA A 98 -0.76 20.57 -4.13
CA ALA A 98 -0.34 19.20 -4.38
C ALA A 98 1.18 19.21 -4.59
N GLY A 99 1.96 18.86 -3.56
CA GLY A 99 3.41 18.91 -3.58
C GLY A 99 3.92 18.20 -4.83
N ASP A 100 5.02 18.68 -5.41
CA ASP A 100 5.63 18.02 -6.56
C ASP A 100 5.88 16.54 -6.20
N ALA A 101 5.12 15.64 -6.86
CA ALA A 101 5.20 14.21 -6.62
C ALA A 101 6.62 13.69 -6.83
N ALA A 102 7.38 14.28 -7.75
CA ALA A 102 8.78 13.93 -7.98
C ALA A 102 9.66 14.37 -6.80
N ALA A 103 9.41 15.52 -6.21
CA ALA A 103 10.15 15.99 -5.03
C ALA A 103 9.87 15.11 -3.80
N VAL A 104 8.60 14.72 -3.57
CA VAL A 104 8.22 13.80 -2.49
C VAL A 104 8.90 12.44 -2.71
N PHE A 105 8.83 11.89 -3.92
CA PHE A 105 9.50 10.63 -4.28
C PHE A 105 11.00 10.69 -4.04
N ALA A 106 11.68 11.75 -4.48
CA ALA A 106 13.12 11.93 -4.29
C ALA A 106 13.48 12.01 -2.78
N THR A 107 12.68 12.73 -2.00
CA THR A 107 12.88 12.87 -0.55
C THR A 107 12.79 11.54 0.17
N VAL A 108 11.71 10.77 -0.07
CA VAL A 108 11.52 9.47 0.60
C VAL A 108 12.56 8.46 0.14
N SER A 109 12.88 8.41 -1.16
CA SER A 109 13.87 7.50 -1.71
C SER A 109 15.26 7.71 -1.11
N ALA A 110 15.70 8.98 -1.02
CA ALA A 110 16.98 9.32 -0.41
C ALA A 110 17.02 9.00 1.09
N ALA A 111 15.94 9.28 1.82
CA ALA A 111 15.86 9.01 3.25
C ALA A 111 15.86 7.51 3.55
N TYR A 112 15.07 6.71 2.83
CA TYR A 112 15.00 5.26 3.01
C TYR A 112 16.32 4.57 2.70
N LEU A 113 16.98 4.97 1.61
CA LEU A 113 18.29 4.43 1.26
C LEU A 113 19.33 4.72 2.34
N ARG A 114 19.38 5.95 2.83
CA ARG A 114 20.35 6.40 3.84
C ARG A 114 20.11 5.74 5.19
N GLN A 115 18.84 5.65 5.65
CA GLN A 115 18.53 5.19 7.01
C GLN A 115 18.50 3.67 7.13
N TRP A 116 17.99 2.97 6.11
CA TRP A 116 17.70 1.53 6.21
C TRP A 116 18.23 0.69 5.05
N ARG A 117 18.93 1.30 4.07
CA ARG A 117 19.35 0.63 2.84
C ARG A 117 18.15 0.04 2.06
N LEU A 118 17.03 0.73 2.09
CA LEU A 118 15.83 0.39 1.34
C LEU A 118 15.76 1.24 0.08
N VAL A 119 15.46 0.59 -1.03
CA VAL A 119 15.45 1.18 -2.36
C VAL A 119 14.02 1.30 -2.86
N TRP A 120 13.60 2.51 -3.16
CA TRP A 120 12.38 2.77 -3.88
C TRP A 120 12.60 2.54 -5.38
N LEU A 121 11.80 1.66 -5.98
CA LEU A 121 11.77 1.48 -7.42
C LEU A 121 10.89 2.55 -8.06
N ARG A 122 10.90 2.63 -9.40
CA ARG A 122 10.08 3.62 -10.11
C ARG A 122 8.58 3.41 -9.83
N PRO A 123 7.78 4.49 -9.72
CA PRO A 123 6.34 4.40 -9.44
C PRO A 123 5.58 3.52 -10.41
N LEU A 124 4.59 2.80 -9.90
CA LEU A 124 3.75 1.88 -10.68
C LEU A 124 2.82 2.60 -11.67
N GLY A 125 2.53 3.91 -11.44
CA GLY A 125 1.79 4.76 -12.37
C GLY A 125 0.47 5.31 -11.83
N PHE A 126 0.13 5.07 -10.57
CA PHE A 126 -1.08 5.58 -9.93
C PHE A 126 -0.78 6.29 -8.60
N ASN A 127 -1.76 7.10 -8.17
CA ASN A 127 -1.77 7.83 -6.92
C ASN A 127 -2.97 7.39 -6.09
N ASN A 128 -2.73 6.88 -4.89
CA ASN A 128 -3.79 6.49 -3.97
C ASN A 128 -3.81 7.41 -2.75
N THR A 129 -4.50 8.54 -2.87
CA THR A 129 -4.70 9.49 -1.78
C THR A 129 -5.90 9.09 -0.91
N PHE A 130 -5.98 9.65 0.29
CA PHE A 130 -7.23 9.63 1.04
C PHE A 130 -8.33 10.39 0.30
N ALA A 131 -9.54 9.86 0.37
CA ALA A 131 -10.73 10.40 -0.27
C ALA A 131 -11.87 10.50 0.75
N MET A 132 -12.41 11.71 0.89
CA MET A 132 -13.60 11.93 1.72
C MET A 132 -14.83 11.69 0.86
N ILE A 133 -15.66 10.74 1.27
CA ILE A 133 -16.78 10.24 0.46
C ILE A 133 -18.08 10.36 1.23
N VAL A 134 -19.09 10.90 0.57
CA VAL A 134 -20.46 10.99 1.05
C VAL A 134 -21.43 10.22 0.12
N ARG A 135 -22.65 9.94 0.56
CA ARG A 135 -23.68 9.38 -0.32
C ARG A 135 -24.00 10.37 -1.46
N GLY A 136 -24.19 9.84 -2.66
CA GLY A 136 -24.52 10.66 -3.84
C GLY A 136 -25.83 11.44 -3.67
N GLU A 137 -26.85 10.86 -3.04
CA GLU A 137 -28.10 11.55 -2.70
C GLU A 137 -27.88 12.78 -1.80
N THR A 138 -27.00 12.64 -0.77
CA THR A 138 -26.64 13.74 0.14
C THR A 138 -25.89 14.84 -0.63
N ALA A 139 -24.90 14.45 -1.42
CA ALA A 139 -24.12 15.40 -2.22
C ALA A 139 -25.02 16.22 -3.18
N ARG A 140 -25.97 15.56 -3.83
CA ARG A 140 -26.91 16.25 -4.74
C ARG A 140 -27.89 17.16 -3.98
N ALA A 141 -28.44 16.68 -2.86
CA ALA A 141 -29.42 17.45 -2.06
C ALA A 141 -28.79 18.70 -1.43
N GLU A 142 -27.52 18.63 -1.04
CA GLU A 142 -26.82 19.70 -0.34
C GLU A 142 -25.81 20.44 -1.22
N HIS A 143 -25.77 20.13 -2.53
CA HIS A 143 -24.84 20.71 -3.52
C HIS A 143 -23.37 20.63 -3.11
N LEU A 144 -22.94 19.44 -2.67
CA LEU A 144 -21.58 19.20 -2.19
C LEU A 144 -20.71 18.62 -3.32
N ALA A 145 -19.60 19.28 -3.60
CA ALA A 145 -18.56 18.82 -4.53
C ALA A 145 -17.17 18.83 -3.85
N THR A 146 -16.97 19.69 -2.86
CA THR A 146 -15.66 19.93 -2.23
C THR A 146 -15.69 19.72 -0.72
N LEU A 147 -14.52 19.49 -0.12
CA LEU A 147 -14.35 19.42 1.33
C LEU A 147 -14.69 20.75 2.02
N SER A 148 -14.38 21.88 1.37
CA SER A 148 -14.76 23.20 1.92
C SER A 148 -16.29 23.42 1.95
N GLU A 149 -17.03 22.85 1.02
CA GLU A 149 -18.52 22.88 1.04
C GLU A 149 -19.05 21.99 2.16
N ALA A 150 -18.57 20.75 2.25
CA ALA A 150 -18.94 19.83 3.33
C ALA A 150 -18.65 20.41 4.73
N ALA A 151 -17.56 21.15 4.89
CA ALA A 151 -17.20 21.78 6.16
C ALA A 151 -18.19 22.89 6.59
N ARG A 152 -18.84 23.56 5.61
CA ARG A 152 -19.85 24.60 5.87
C ARG A 152 -21.26 24.04 6.12
N ALA A 153 -21.54 22.83 5.66
CA ALA A 153 -22.88 22.25 5.71
C ALA A 153 -23.33 21.98 7.17
N HIS A 154 -22.93 20.90 7.74
CA HIS A 154 -23.32 20.47 9.09
C HIS A 154 -22.22 19.60 9.72
N PRO A 155 -22.31 19.26 11.02
CA PRO A 155 -21.46 18.23 11.62
C PRO A 155 -21.75 16.85 11.02
N TRP A 156 -20.69 16.07 10.78
CA TRP A 156 -20.76 14.76 10.11
C TRP A 156 -20.57 13.60 11.08
N ARG A 157 -21.40 12.57 11.00
CA ARG A 157 -21.08 11.26 11.57
C ARG A 157 -20.03 10.62 10.68
N MET A 158 -18.77 10.62 11.13
CA MET A 158 -17.65 10.23 10.30
C MET A 158 -17.18 8.81 10.62
N GLY A 159 -16.86 8.03 9.57
CA GLY A 159 -16.18 6.75 9.66
C GLY A 159 -14.79 6.82 9.04
N ALA A 160 -13.80 6.17 9.65
CA ALA A 160 -12.44 6.17 9.15
C ALA A 160 -11.69 4.87 9.50
N GLY A 161 -10.67 4.53 8.70
CA GLY A 161 -9.73 3.48 9.06
C GLY A 161 -8.91 3.83 10.30
N TYR A 162 -8.43 2.81 11.03
CA TYR A 162 -7.66 3.00 12.26
C TYR A 162 -6.41 3.87 12.05
N GLU A 163 -5.66 3.66 10.97
CA GLU A 163 -4.46 4.45 10.68
C GLU A 163 -4.78 5.92 10.40
N PHE A 164 -5.86 6.23 9.66
CA PHE A 164 -6.25 7.60 9.33
C PHE A 164 -6.42 8.46 10.57
N ARG A 165 -6.95 7.87 11.65
CA ARG A 165 -7.14 8.57 12.93
C ARG A 165 -5.81 8.94 13.60
N GLN A 166 -4.77 8.14 13.40
CA GLN A 166 -3.50 8.27 14.13
C GLN A 166 -2.40 9.01 13.35
N ARG A 167 -2.58 9.16 12.04
CA ARG A 167 -1.55 9.71 11.17
C ARG A 167 -1.47 11.24 11.23
N PRO A 168 -0.25 11.82 11.08
CA PRO A 168 -0.10 13.28 11.01
C PRO A 168 -0.85 13.92 9.85
N ASP A 169 -0.96 13.22 8.71
CA ASP A 169 -1.71 13.60 7.51
C ASP A 169 -3.14 13.03 7.51
N GLY A 170 -3.65 12.64 8.66
CA GLY A 170 -4.95 12.02 8.84
C GLY A 170 -6.00 12.97 9.41
N LEU A 171 -6.84 12.41 10.31
CA LEU A 171 -8.06 13.02 10.81
C LEU A 171 -7.85 14.42 11.41
N ASP A 172 -7.00 14.55 12.40
CA ASP A 172 -6.84 15.81 13.14
C ASP A 172 -6.37 16.96 12.24
N GLY A 173 -5.49 16.69 11.30
CA GLY A 173 -5.02 17.66 10.34
C GLY A 173 -6.13 18.06 9.35
N LEU A 174 -6.89 17.09 8.86
CA LEU A 174 -8.03 17.33 7.98
C LEU A 174 -9.08 18.24 8.68
N LEU A 175 -9.50 17.85 9.89
CA LEU A 175 -10.48 18.63 10.65
C LEU A 175 -10.03 20.08 10.86
N ARG A 176 -8.75 20.30 11.21
CA ARG A 176 -8.20 21.66 11.38
C ARG A 176 -8.13 22.43 10.07
N THR A 177 -7.64 21.81 9.00
CA THR A 177 -7.44 22.48 7.70
C THR A 177 -8.74 22.95 7.10
N TYR A 178 -9.77 22.13 7.16
CA TYR A 178 -11.07 22.44 6.57
C TYR A 178 -12.05 23.07 7.56
N HIS A 179 -11.75 23.11 8.86
CA HIS A 179 -12.70 23.40 9.93
C HIS A 179 -13.92 22.46 9.87
N LEU A 180 -13.67 21.21 9.44
CA LEU A 180 -14.70 20.19 9.33
C LEU A 180 -15.16 19.76 10.72
N ARG A 181 -16.47 19.76 10.94
CA ARG A 181 -17.08 19.41 12.21
C ARG A 181 -17.60 17.98 12.19
N THR A 182 -17.45 17.25 13.29
CA THR A 182 -17.98 15.90 13.45
C THR A 182 -19.09 15.88 14.49
N GLU A 183 -20.11 15.05 14.27
CA GLU A 183 -21.13 14.71 15.26
C GLU A 183 -20.59 13.55 16.12
N GLY A 184 -20.09 13.90 17.30
CA GLY A 184 -19.40 12.95 18.18
C GLY A 184 -18.01 12.55 17.65
N ASP A 185 -17.48 11.51 18.24
CA ASP A 185 -16.17 10.96 17.91
C ASP A 185 -16.26 10.13 16.61
N PRO A 186 -15.39 10.33 15.61
CA PRO A 186 -15.37 9.51 14.41
C PRO A 186 -15.20 8.02 14.72
N VAL A 187 -16.02 7.19 14.07
CA VAL A 187 -16.01 5.73 14.29
C VAL A 187 -14.85 5.11 13.53
N SER A 188 -13.93 4.45 14.24
CA SER A 188 -12.85 3.69 13.63
C SER A 188 -13.30 2.27 13.28
N MET A 189 -13.01 1.83 12.06
CA MET A 189 -13.32 0.50 11.56
C MET A 189 -12.34 0.03 10.48
N ASP A 190 -12.41 -1.25 10.12
CA ASP A 190 -11.67 -1.78 8.98
C ASP A 190 -12.12 -1.10 7.69
N LEU A 191 -11.17 -0.84 6.77
CA LEU A 191 -11.43 -0.14 5.51
C LEU A 191 -12.53 -0.82 4.68
N GLY A 192 -12.59 -2.14 4.67
CA GLY A 192 -13.63 -2.92 3.97
C GLY A 192 -15.05 -2.70 4.50
N LEU A 193 -15.22 -2.17 5.71
CA LEU A 193 -16.53 -1.91 6.32
C LEU A 193 -17.06 -0.49 6.07
N LEU A 194 -16.20 0.44 5.62
CA LEU A 194 -16.56 1.86 5.48
C LEU A 194 -17.75 2.07 4.54
N TYR A 195 -17.74 1.43 3.38
CA TYR A 195 -18.82 1.56 2.38
C TYR A 195 -20.15 0.95 2.87
N ALA A 196 -20.10 -0.17 3.59
CA ALA A 196 -21.28 -0.75 4.21
C ALA A 196 -21.85 0.15 5.31
N ALA A 197 -21.00 0.78 6.12
CA ALA A 197 -21.40 1.74 7.14
C ALA A 197 -22.03 3.01 6.53
N LEU A 198 -21.47 3.51 5.40
CA LEU A 198 -22.02 4.64 4.65
C LEU A 198 -23.39 4.29 4.03
N GLY A 199 -23.49 3.14 3.37
CA GLY A 199 -24.75 2.68 2.74
C GLY A 199 -25.85 2.39 3.73
N SER A 200 -25.53 1.83 4.91
CA SER A 200 -26.49 1.59 6.00
C SER A 200 -26.80 2.83 6.85
N ARG A 201 -26.27 4.00 6.50
CA ARG A 201 -26.47 5.28 7.20
C ARG A 201 -25.99 5.29 8.67
N ARG A 202 -25.05 4.39 9.02
CA ARG A 202 -24.36 4.41 10.32
C ARG A 202 -23.41 5.60 10.42
N VAL A 203 -22.84 5.99 9.29
CA VAL A 203 -22.03 7.19 9.10
C VAL A 203 -22.50 7.94 7.84
N ASP A 204 -22.15 9.22 7.74
CA ASP A 204 -22.57 10.08 6.62
C ASP A 204 -21.40 10.54 5.75
N LEU A 205 -20.19 10.48 6.31
CA LEU A 205 -18.91 10.79 5.66
C LEU A 205 -17.92 9.68 6.00
N ILE A 206 -17.19 9.18 5.01
CA ILE A 206 -16.10 8.22 5.24
C ILE A 206 -14.76 8.75 4.72
N ALA A 207 -13.69 8.43 5.45
CA ALA A 207 -12.33 8.59 4.98
C ALA A 207 -11.88 7.26 4.34
N ALA A 208 -11.95 7.18 3.03
CA ALA A 208 -11.64 6.04 2.20
C ALA A 208 -10.40 6.32 1.32
N ASN A 209 -10.19 5.55 0.26
CA ASN A 209 -9.08 5.74 -0.66
C ASN A 209 -9.57 6.09 -2.08
N SER A 210 -8.81 6.90 -2.81
CA SER A 210 -9.19 7.36 -4.15
C SER A 210 -9.20 6.24 -5.21
N THR A 211 -8.57 5.13 -4.91
CA THR A 211 -8.53 3.92 -5.78
C THR A 211 -9.47 2.81 -5.32
N ASP A 212 -10.31 3.05 -4.31
CA ASP A 212 -11.29 2.06 -3.85
C ASP A 212 -12.27 1.69 -4.96
N GLY A 213 -12.41 0.41 -5.23
CA GLY A 213 -13.28 -0.13 -6.28
C GLY A 213 -14.76 0.16 -6.06
N LEU A 214 -15.21 0.07 -4.80
CA LEU A 214 -16.60 0.29 -4.41
C LEU A 214 -17.09 1.72 -4.65
N ALA A 215 -16.18 2.72 -4.64
CA ALA A 215 -16.53 4.11 -4.97
C ALA A 215 -17.13 4.25 -6.38
N SER A 216 -16.73 3.40 -7.33
CA SER A 216 -17.26 3.40 -8.70
C SER A 216 -18.57 2.60 -8.86
N ALA A 217 -18.91 1.75 -7.89
CA ALA A 217 -20.04 0.83 -7.96
C ALA A 217 -21.26 1.29 -7.15
N MET A 218 -21.07 2.22 -6.25
CA MET A 218 -22.09 2.77 -5.38
C MET A 218 -22.48 4.20 -5.79
N ASP A 219 -23.68 4.62 -5.45
CA ASP A 219 -24.10 6.04 -5.60
C ASP A 219 -23.45 6.88 -4.49
N VAL A 220 -22.21 7.24 -4.70
CA VAL A 220 -21.41 8.07 -3.79
C VAL A 220 -20.74 9.21 -4.50
N THR A 221 -20.35 10.24 -3.78
CA THR A 221 -19.58 11.38 -4.27
C THR A 221 -18.29 11.49 -3.49
N VAL A 222 -17.17 11.46 -4.22
CA VAL A 222 -15.84 11.80 -3.69
C VAL A 222 -15.75 13.32 -3.66
N LEU A 223 -15.54 13.88 -2.48
CA LEU A 223 -15.37 15.32 -2.29
C LEU A 223 -13.95 15.74 -2.70
N ASP A 224 -13.85 16.79 -3.49
CA ASP A 224 -12.57 17.34 -3.92
C ASP A 224 -11.79 17.96 -2.74
N ASP A 225 -10.51 17.65 -2.64
CA ASP A 225 -9.57 18.26 -1.67
C ASP A 225 -9.13 19.65 -2.18
N ASP A 226 -10.05 20.60 -2.23
CA ASP A 226 -9.89 21.94 -2.80
C ASP A 226 -8.84 22.83 -2.10
N ARG A 227 -8.33 22.40 -0.94
CA ARG A 227 -7.19 23.04 -0.25
C ARG A 227 -5.89 22.25 -0.37
N HIS A 228 -5.92 21.14 -1.10
CA HIS A 228 -4.75 20.27 -1.31
C HIS A 228 -4.06 19.88 -0.01
N TYR A 229 -4.85 19.41 0.95
CA TYR A 229 -4.36 18.98 2.26
C TYR A 229 -3.49 17.72 2.17
N PHE A 230 -3.89 16.79 1.30
CA PHE A 230 -3.18 15.52 1.17
C PHE A 230 -1.97 15.64 0.25
N PRO A 231 -0.78 15.13 0.65
CA PRO A 231 0.37 15.05 -0.24
C PRO A 231 0.15 14.01 -1.35
N PRO A 232 1.02 13.97 -2.39
CA PRO A 232 1.00 12.88 -3.36
C PRO A 232 1.32 11.53 -2.71
N TYR A 233 0.56 10.49 -3.08
CA TYR A 233 0.74 9.11 -2.64
C TYR A 233 1.00 8.19 -3.83
N GLN A 234 2.06 8.45 -4.59
CA GLN A 234 2.47 7.57 -5.67
C GLN A 234 2.87 6.21 -5.11
N CYS A 235 2.31 5.14 -5.68
CA CYS A 235 2.66 3.77 -5.28
C CYS A 235 3.92 3.30 -5.99
N ALA A 236 4.85 2.73 -5.24
CA ALA A 236 6.06 2.09 -5.77
C ALA A 236 6.45 0.86 -4.92
N VAL A 237 7.22 -0.05 -5.50
CA VAL A 237 7.80 -1.15 -4.74
C VAL A 237 9.01 -0.66 -3.99
N VAL A 238 9.07 -0.94 -2.69
CA VAL A 238 10.24 -0.71 -1.83
C VAL A 238 10.90 -2.05 -1.56
N ALA A 239 12.19 -2.15 -1.85
CA ALA A 239 12.96 -3.38 -1.73
C ALA A 239 14.23 -3.18 -0.92
N ARG A 240 14.67 -4.20 -0.23
CA ARG A 240 15.98 -4.24 0.43
C ARG A 240 17.11 -4.20 -0.60
N GLN A 241 18.13 -3.40 -0.34
CA GLN A 241 19.29 -3.28 -1.22
C GLN A 241 20.05 -4.62 -1.37
N ASP A 242 20.18 -5.36 -0.28
CA ASP A 242 20.83 -6.67 -0.26
C ASP A 242 20.04 -7.73 -1.06
N THR A 243 18.71 -7.66 -1.05
CA THR A 243 17.88 -8.53 -1.89
C THR A 243 18.07 -8.22 -3.38
N LEU A 244 18.11 -6.95 -3.76
CA LEU A 244 18.38 -6.55 -5.15
C LEU A 244 19.78 -6.98 -5.61
N ALA A 245 20.76 -7.01 -4.70
CA ALA A 245 22.10 -7.52 -5.00
C ALA A 245 22.14 -9.06 -5.10
N ARG A 246 21.37 -9.75 -4.28
CA ARG A 246 21.29 -11.22 -4.25
C ARG A 246 20.59 -11.82 -5.47
N PHE A 247 19.62 -11.09 -6.05
CA PHE A 247 18.85 -11.51 -7.21
C PHE A 247 19.12 -10.56 -8.40
N PRO A 248 20.10 -10.86 -9.26
CA PRO A 248 20.30 -10.11 -10.50
C PRO A 248 18.98 -10.06 -11.31
N ASN A 249 18.73 -8.96 -11.99
CA ASN A 249 17.49 -8.71 -12.77
C ASN A 249 16.20 -8.52 -11.96
N LEU A 250 16.20 -8.67 -10.62
CA LEU A 250 15.00 -8.43 -9.81
C LEU A 250 14.53 -6.97 -9.96
N ARG A 251 15.46 -6.01 -9.95
CA ARG A 251 15.14 -4.60 -10.19
C ARG A 251 14.45 -4.41 -11.54
N GLU A 252 15.03 -4.90 -12.61
CA GLU A 252 14.50 -4.76 -13.97
C GLU A 252 13.13 -5.43 -14.10
N THR A 253 12.97 -6.62 -13.53
CA THR A 253 11.70 -7.37 -13.49
C THR A 253 10.58 -6.58 -12.82
N LEU A 254 10.86 -5.91 -11.70
CA LEU A 254 9.90 -5.11 -10.97
C LEU A 254 9.63 -3.77 -11.66
N GLU A 255 10.66 -3.13 -12.20
CA GLU A 255 10.53 -1.86 -12.92
C GLU A 255 9.81 -2.00 -14.27
N ALA A 256 9.65 -3.22 -14.80
CA ALA A 256 8.78 -3.49 -15.93
C ALA A 256 7.29 -3.20 -15.62
N LEU A 257 6.90 -3.14 -14.34
CA LEU A 257 5.58 -2.74 -13.89
C LEU A 257 5.40 -1.21 -13.78
N SER A 258 6.49 -0.43 -13.88
CA SER A 258 6.46 1.02 -13.70
C SER A 258 5.60 1.68 -14.78
N GLY A 259 4.67 2.57 -14.35
CA GLY A 259 3.73 3.26 -15.23
C GLY A 259 2.66 2.37 -15.86
N LYS A 260 2.55 1.09 -15.45
CA LYS A 260 1.60 0.14 -16.06
C LYS A 260 0.22 0.11 -15.39
N ILE A 261 0.08 0.72 -14.24
CA ILE A 261 -1.17 0.76 -13.48
C ILE A 261 -1.61 2.21 -13.37
N SER A 262 -2.69 2.61 -14.05
CA SER A 262 -3.32 3.91 -13.83
C SER A 262 -4.29 3.86 -12.64
N ASP A 263 -4.72 5.03 -12.10
CA ASP A 263 -5.73 5.12 -11.05
C ASP A 263 -7.01 4.36 -11.43
N ALA A 264 -7.49 4.53 -12.67
CA ALA A 264 -8.67 3.83 -13.17
C ALA A 264 -8.46 2.31 -13.21
N ARG A 265 -7.25 1.86 -13.61
CA ARG A 265 -6.93 0.43 -13.63
C ARG A 265 -6.87 -0.13 -12.21
N MET A 266 -6.29 0.61 -11.27
CA MET A 266 -6.24 0.16 -9.87
C MET A 266 -7.63 0.05 -9.24
N ARG A 267 -8.52 1.04 -9.47
CA ARG A 267 -9.92 0.96 -9.06
C ARG A 267 -10.62 -0.28 -9.63
N GLN A 268 -10.37 -0.60 -10.90
CA GLN A 268 -10.94 -1.81 -11.51
C GLN A 268 -10.44 -3.08 -10.84
N LEU A 269 -9.12 -3.19 -10.58
CA LEU A 269 -8.54 -4.37 -9.91
C LEU A 269 -9.10 -4.54 -8.49
N ASN A 270 -9.23 -3.45 -7.74
CA ASN A 270 -9.83 -3.46 -6.41
C ASN A 270 -11.32 -3.87 -6.47
N TYR A 271 -12.07 -3.39 -7.48
CA TYR A 271 -13.47 -3.78 -7.64
C TYR A 271 -13.67 -5.26 -7.98
N GLU A 272 -12.75 -5.87 -8.74
CA GLU A 272 -12.82 -7.31 -9.00
C GLU A 272 -12.74 -8.14 -7.70
N VAL A 273 -11.99 -7.64 -6.69
CA VAL A 273 -11.89 -8.30 -5.38
C VAL A 273 -13.05 -7.90 -4.47
N ASP A 274 -13.23 -6.59 -4.20
CA ASP A 274 -14.17 -6.10 -3.18
C ASP A 274 -15.63 -6.21 -3.64
N GLY A 275 -15.88 -5.93 -4.91
CA GLY A 275 -17.24 -5.92 -5.48
C GLY A 275 -17.67 -7.25 -6.09
N ARG A 276 -16.73 -8.00 -6.70
CA ARG A 276 -17.01 -9.27 -7.35
C ARG A 276 -16.52 -10.48 -6.58
N HIS A 277 -15.88 -10.28 -5.45
CA HIS A 277 -15.36 -11.32 -4.55
C HIS A 277 -14.42 -12.33 -5.21
N ARG A 278 -13.64 -11.86 -6.19
CA ARG A 278 -12.65 -12.70 -6.87
C ARG A 278 -11.37 -12.78 -6.03
N PRO A 279 -10.66 -13.91 -6.03
CA PRO A 279 -9.37 -14.03 -5.38
C PRO A 279 -8.34 -13.04 -5.96
N ALA A 280 -7.63 -12.30 -5.11
CA ALA A 280 -6.61 -11.33 -5.53
C ALA A 280 -5.54 -11.94 -6.44
N ALA A 281 -5.16 -13.20 -6.19
CA ALA A 281 -4.19 -13.92 -7.02
C ALA A 281 -4.68 -14.13 -8.47
N GLU A 282 -5.97 -14.39 -8.68
CA GLU A 282 -6.55 -14.53 -10.02
C GLU A 282 -6.60 -13.18 -10.75
N VAL A 283 -7.01 -12.13 -10.02
CA VAL A 283 -7.06 -10.75 -10.54
C VAL A 283 -5.67 -10.28 -10.97
N ALA A 284 -4.66 -10.55 -10.16
CA ALA A 284 -3.26 -10.27 -10.47
C ALA A 284 -2.77 -11.04 -11.70
N ALA A 285 -3.06 -12.34 -11.79
CA ALA A 285 -2.69 -13.17 -12.94
C ALA A 285 -3.31 -12.66 -14.24
N GLU A 286 -4.58 -12.27 -14.20
CA GLU A 286 -5.28 -11.71 -15.35
C GLU A 286 -4.66 -10.37 -15.80
N PHE A 287 -4.41 -9.47 -14.86
CA PHE A 287 -3.74 -8.20 -15.14
C PHE A 287 -2.39 -8.43 -15.81
N LEU A 288 -1.55 -9.30 -15.25
CA LEU A 288 -0.23 -9.58 -15.79
C LEU A 288 -0.26 -10.16 -17.21
N ARG A 289 -1.29 -10.91 -17.59
CA ARG A 289 -1.49 -11.38 -18.97
C ARG A 289 -1.75 -10.23 -19.94
N THR A 290 -2.38 -9.16 -19.50
CA THR A 290 -2.63 -7.98 -20.36
C THR A 290 -1.35 -7.20 -20.69
N LEU A 291 -0.28 -7.33 -19.90
CA LEU A 291 0.99 -6.63 -20.11
C LEU A 291 1.89 -7.32 -21.15
N VAL A 292 1.59 -8.56 -21.53
CA VAL A 292 2.40 -9.36 -22.48
C VAL A 292 1.92 -9.19 -23.93
N ARG A 293 0.80 -8.53 -24.13
CA ARG A 293 0.22 -8.20 -25.46
C ARG A 293 0.70 -6.83 -25.90
#